data_86edbb1b5e6e6e14139db3a4bc326976
#
_entry.id   86edbb1b5e6e6e14139db3a4bc326976
#
_cell.length_a   1.000
_cell.length_b   1.000
_cell.length_c   1.000
_cell.angle_alpha   90.00
_cell.angle_beta   90.00
_cell.angle_gamma   90.00
#
_symmetry.space_group_name_H-M   'P 1'
#
loop_
_entity.id
_entity.type
_entity.pdbx_description
1 polymer ?
#
loop_
_entity_poly.entity_id
_entity_poly.type
_entity_poly.pdbx_seq_one_letter_code
_entity_poly.pdbx_strand_id
1 'polypeptide(L)'
;TIMQVSMEMFYLLHKNNLFLMNLYFIGQMIVLGLFYSSLMNYRSQKIVIYSTMALNAITIGVQTWLDHGQFFKYNLLVIVITNLSVIVFAVLHLYNMLTSEKKYYYVTIGLILYLLASTLVFIVGNINAKLNDNVKFILWIFNSFLVIVYYLFILYDWKVSFLGKKKR
;
A
#
# COMPACT_ATOMS: atom_id res chain seq x y z
N THR A 1 -10.73 4.78 0.05
CA THR A 1 -12.09 5.24 0.39
C THR A 1 -12.33 6.67 -0.08
N ILE A 2 -12.10 7.77 0.71
CA ILE A 2 -12.32 9.15 0.22
C ILE A 2 -11.45 9.44 -1.01
N MET A 3 -10.16 9.09 -0.97
CA MET A 3 -9.24 9.27 -2.10
C MET A 3 -9.67 8.47 -3.35
N GLN A 4 -10.16 7.24 -3.17
CA GLN A 4 -10.68 6.43 -4.28
C GLN A 4 -11.92 7.07 -4.92
N VAL A 5 -12.86 7.52 -4.10
CA VAL A 5 -14.04 8.25 -4.61
C VAL A 5 -13.63 9.54 -5.34
N SER A 6 -12.64 10.28 -4.80
CA SER A 6 -12.12 11.47 -5.47
C SER A 6 -11.46 11.14 -6.81
N MET A 7 -10.69 10.05 -6.91
CA MET A 7 -10.07 9.60 -8.16
C MET A 7 -11.14 9.23 -9.21
N GLU A 8 -12.21 8.54 -8.81
CA GLU A 8 -13.34 8.23 -9.69
C GLU A 8 -14.08 9.47 -10.17
N MET A 9 -14.33 10.43 -9.26
CA MET A 9 -14.95 11.71 -9.65
C MET A 9 -14.09 12.47 -10.68
N PHE A 10 -12.78 12.55 -10.48
CA PHE A 10 -11.88 13.20 -11.44
C PHE A 10 -11.86 12.47 -12.79
N TYR A 11 -11.90 11.13 -12.77
CA TYR A 11 -12.00 10.32 -13.99
C TYR A 11 -13.30 10.61 -14.76
N LEU A 12 -14.45 10.63 -14.07
CA LEU A 12 -15.74 10.96 -14.67
C LEU A 12 -15.80 12.40 -15.23
N LEU A 13 -15.05 13.33 -14.62
CA LEU A 13 -14.94 14.71 -15.07
C LEU A 13 -13.89 14.89 -16.19
N HIS A 14 -13.32 13.81 -16.72
CA HIS A 14 -12.23 13.82 -17.71
C HIS A 14 -11.02 14.67 -17.29
N LYS A 15 -10.75 14.79 -15.97
CA LYS A 15 -9.60 15.51 -15.43
C LYS A 15 -8.47 14.53 -15.07
N ASN A 16 -7.23 15.01 -15.11
CA ASN A 16 -6.08 14.21 -14.69
C ASN A 16 -6.20 13.85 -13.20
N ASN A 17 -6.26 12.55 -12.90
CA ASN A 17 -6.36 11.99 -11.56
C ASN A 17 -5.05 11.33 -11.07
N LEU A 18 -3.99 11.31 -11.90
CA LEU A 18 -2.75 10.60 -11.63
C LEU A 18 -1.98 11.20 -10.44
N PHE A 19 -2.09 12.52 -10.20
CA PHE A 19 -1.49 13.14 -9.02
C PHE A 19 -2.16 12.64 -7.71
N LEU A 20 -3.47 12.38 -7.73
CA LEU A 20 -4.18 11.81 -6.58
C LEU A 20 -3.71 10.38 -6.30
N MET A 21 -3.37 9.63 -7.34
CA MET A 21 -2.81 8.29 -7.20
C MET A 21 -1.43 8.33 -6.51
N ASN A 22 -0.54 9.23 -6.93
CA ASN A 22 0.76 9.41 -6.27
C ASN A 22 0.59 9.84 -4.80
N LEU A 23 -0.32 10.76 -4.53
CA LEU A 23 -0.65 11.21 -3.17
C LEU A 23 -1.23 10.07 -2.32
N TYR A 24 -2.06 9.20 -2.92
CA TYR A 24 -2.60 8.02 -2.26
C TYR A 24 -1.50 7.08 -1.78
N PHE A 25 -0.53 6.71 -2.63
CA PHE A 25 0.54 5.79 -2.25
C PHE A 25 1.48 6.38 -1.19
N ILE A 26 1.77 7.68 -1.28
CA ILE A 26 2.56 8.39 -0.25
C ILE A 26 1.79 8.40 1.08
N GLY A 27 0.51 8.78 1.06
CA GLY A 27 -0.34 8.80 2.24
C GLY A 27 -0.51 7.42 2.86
N GLN A 28 -0.71 6.39 2.04
CA GLN A 28 -0.77 4.99 2.47
C GLN A 28 0.51 4.57 3.19
N MET A 29 1.68 4.87 2.65
CA MET A 29 2.96 4.57 3.29
C MET A 29 3.10 5.28 4.64
N ILE A 30 2.71 6.55 4.74
CA ILE A 30 2.79 7.32 5.99
C ILE A 30 1.85 6.71 7.04
N VAL A 31 0.59 6.50 6.71
CA VAL A 31 -0.42 5.97 7.66
C VAL A 31 -0.06 4.57 8.13
N LEU A 32 0.29 3.67 7.21
CA LEU A 32 0.67 2.30 7.56
C LEU A 32 2.05 2.26 8.26
N GLY A 33 2.99 3.13 7.89
CA GLY A 33 4.26 3.26 8.58
C GLY A 33 4.09 3.69 10.04
N LEU A 34 3.25 4.68 10.32
CA LEU A 34 2.90 5.10 11.68
C LEU A 34 2.17 3.98 12.44
N PHE A 35 1.23 3.29 11.78
CA PHE A 35 0.54 2.15 12.36
C PHE A 35 1.52 1.06 12.77
N TYR A 36 2.39 0.58 11.88
CA TYR A 36 3.38 -0.43 12.22
C TYR A 36 4.41 0.06 13.24
N SER A 37 4.84 1.33 13.17
CA SER A 37 5.73 1.91 14.19
C SER A 37 5.12 1.83 15.59
N SER A 38 3.80 2.02 15.73
CA SER A 38 3.10 1.91 17.02
C SER A 38 3.06 0.47 17.56
N LEU A 39 3.17 -0.54 16.68
CA LEU A 39 3.19 -1.96 17.03
C LEU A 39 4.60 -2.49 17.32
N MET A 40 5.65 -1.72 17.01
CA MET A 40 7.03 -2.15 17.25
C MET A 40 7.43 -1.96 18.72
N ASN A 41 8.02 -3.00 19.30
CA ASN A 41 8.54 -2.98 20.67
C ASN A 41 9.97 -2.43 20.75
N TYR A 42 10.79 -2.68 19.71
CA TYR A 42 12.19 -2.30 19.69
C TYR A 42 12.43 -0.94 19.04
N ARG A 43 13.24 -0.09 19.69
CA ARG A 43 13.60 1.23 19.18
C ARG A 43 14.30 1.17 17.81
N SER A 44 15.16 0.16 17.60
CA SER A 44 15.84 -0.06 16.32
C SER A 44 14.87 -0.24 15.15
N GLN A 45 13.80 -1.00 15.35
CA GLN A 45 12.77 -1.20 14.31
C GLN A 45 11.99 0.09 13.99
N LYS A 46 11.69 0.89 15.01
CA LYS A 46 11.08 2.23 14.81
C LYS A 46 12.00 3.13 14.00
N ILE A 47 13.30 3.12 14.29
CA ILE A 47 14.29 3.88 13.53
C ILE A 47 14.31 3.42 12.07
N VAL A 48 14.28 2.11 11.79
CA VAL A 48 14.20 1.58 10.42
C VAL A 48 12.95 2.11 9.70
N ILE A 49 11.78 2.08 10.33
CA ILE A 49 10.55 2.58 9.73
C ILE A 49 10.67 4.07 9.41
N TYR A 50 11.05 4.91 10.38
CA TYR A 50 11.14 6.35 10.16
C TYR A 50 12.24 6.74 9.17
N SER A 51 13.40 6.09 9.21
CA SER A 51 14.48 6.35 8.24
C SER A 51 14.09 5.94 6.82
N THR A 52 13.37 4.82 6.64
CA THR A 52 12.85 4.42 5.34
C THR A 52 11.80 5.40 4.81
N MET A 53 10.88 5.86 5.66
CA MET A 53 9.89 6.87 5.30
C MET A 53 10.57 8.20 4.89
N ALA A 54 11.57 8.64 5.65
CA ALA A 54 12.33 9.85 5.35
C ALA A 54 13.11 9.72 4.02
N LEU A 55 13.76 8.57 3.80
CA LEU A 55 14.48 8.28 2.55
C LEU A 55 13.54 8.32 1.34
N ASN A 56 12.37 7.70 1.44
CA ASN A 56 11.37 7.73 0.37
C ASN A 56 10.87 9.16 0.11
N ALA A 57 10.63 9.94 1.16
CA ALA A 57 10.20 11.33 1.02
C ALA A 57 11.28 12.17 0.30
N ILE A 58 12.56 11.97 0.64
CA ILE A 58 13.70 12.64 -0.02
C ILE A 58 13.74 12.19 -1.50
N THR A 59 13.67 10.89 -1.78
CA THR A 59 13.73 10.36 -3.16
C THR A 59 12.60 10.93 -4.02
N ILE A 60 11.37 10.94 -3.51
CA ILE A 60 10.21 11.49 -4.23
C ILE A 60 10.35 13.01 -4.38
N GLY A 61 10.84 13.71 -3.35
CA GLY A 61 11.09 15.15 -3.39
C GLY A 61 12.13 15.53 -4.43
N VAL A 62 13.26 14.83 -4.49
CA VAL A 62 14.31 15.03 -5.50
C VAL A 62 13.78 14.77 -6.91
N GLN A 63 13.05 13.66 -7.11
CA GLN A 63 12.45 13.33 -8.40
C GLN A 63 11.48 14.43 -8.87
N THR A 64 10.63 14.92 -7.98
CA THR A 64 9.67 15.99 -8.27
C THR A 64 10.38 17.32 -8.53
N TRP A 65 11.50 17.59 -7.86
CA TRP A 65 12.33 18.77 -8.09
C TRP A 65 12.97 18.77 -9.47
N LEU A 66 13.49 17.60 -9.91
CA LEU A 66 14.16 17.45 -11.20
C LEU A 66 13.16 17.48 -12.36
N ASP A 67 11.97 16.90 -12.21
CA ASP A 67 10.86 16.94 -13.19
C ASP A 67 9.54 17.19 -12.48
N HIS A 68 9.14 18.46 -12.41
CA HIS A 68 7.86 18.88 -11.83
C HIS A 68 6.63 18.20 -12.50
N GLY A 69 6.75 17.87 -13.79
CA GLY A 69 5.69 17.18 -14.52
C GLY A 69 5.48 15.72 -14.09
N GLN A 70 6.48 15.10 -13.49
CA GLN A 70 6.45 13.68 -13.12
C GLN A 70 5.40 13.39 -12.02
N PHE A 71 5.15 14.33 -11.13
CA PHE A 71 4.14 14.17 -10.08
C PHE A 71 2.71 14.08 -10.64
N PHE A 72 2.46 14.69 -11.81
CA PHE A 72 1.17 14.67 -12.49
C PHE A 72 1.04 13.54 -13.52
N LYS A 73 2.04 12.67 -13.63
CA LYS A 73 2.07 11.48 -14.48
C LYS A 73 1.99 10.21 -13.65
N TYR A 74 1.77 9.08 -14.32
CA TYR A 74 1.91 7.77 -13.72
C TYR A 74 3.35 7.56 -13.25
N ASN A 75 3.55 7.45 -11.95
CA ASN A 75 4.88 7.34 -11.36
C ASN A 75 5.08 5.96 -10.72
N LEU A 76 5.57 5.01 -11.52
CA LEU A 76 5.82 3.65 -11.07
C LEU A 76 6.83 3.60 -9.91
N LEU A 77 7.84 4.49 -9.89
CA LEU A 77 8.84 4.52 -8.84
C LEU A 77 8.17 4.80 -7.49
N VAL A 78 7.29 5.82 -7.40
CA VAL A 78 6.55 6.14 -6.18
C VAL A 78 5.76 4.91 -5.70
N ILE A 79 5.01 4.25 -6.60
CA ILE A 79 4.20 3.08 -6.26
C ILE A 79 5.07 1.96 -5.69
N VAL A 80 6.17 1.62 -6.36
CA VAL A 80 7.03 0.50 -5.99
C VAL A 80 7.73 0.76 -4.65
N ILE A 81 8.39 1.92 -4.48
CA ILE A 81 9.16 2.18 -3.25
C ILE A 81 8.25 2.31 -2.02
N THR A 82 7.08 2.93 -2.16
CA THR A 82 6.13 3.07 -1.04
C THR A 82 5.53 1.72 -0.66
N ASN A 83 5.08 0.91 -1.61
CA ASN A 83 4.53 -0.42 -1.34
C ASN A 83 5.58 -1.36 -0.74
N LEU A 84 6.80 -1.41 -1.30
CA LEU A 84 7.88 -2.25 -0.75
C LEU A 84 8.23 -1.83 0.67
N SER A 85 8.26 -0.54 0.97
CA SER A 85 8.50 -0.06 2.33
C SER A 85 7.44 -0.56 3.31
N VAL A 86 6.16 -0.47 2.94
CA VAL A 86 5.06 -0.99 3.79
C VAL A 86 5.16 -2.50 3.96
N ILE A 87 5.54 -3.24 2.92
CA ILE A 87 5.78 -4.70 3.02
C ILE A 87 6.89 -5.00 4.02
N VAL A 88 8.01 -4.26 3.99
CA VAL A 88 9.09 -4.41 4.97
C VAL A 88 8.58 -4.15 6.39
N PHE A 89 7.79 -3.09 6.62
CA PHE A 89 7.21 -2.79 7.93
C PHE A 89 6.29 -3.92 8.42
N ALA A 90 5.46 -4.44 7.53
CA ALA A 90 4.56 -5.56 7.80
C ALA A 90 5.33 -6.86 8.12
N VAL A 91 6.41 -7.15 7.39
CA VAL A 91 7.28 -8.31 7.67
C VAL A 91 7.97 -8.19 9.01
N LEU A 92 8.48 -6.99 9.38
CA LEU A 92 9.04 -6.75 10.71
C LEU A 92 7.99 -7.01 11.82
N HIS A 93 6.75 -6.62 11.59
CA HIS A 93 5.66 -6.92 12.53
C HIS A 93 5.39 -8.42 12.63
N LEU A 94 5.32 -9.16 11.51
CA LEU A 94 5.19 -10.63 11.52
C LEU A 94 6.34 -11.30 12.27
N TYR A 95 7.56 -10.82 12.04
CA TYR A 95 8.74 -11.35 12.77
C TYR A 95 8.58 -11.19 14.28
N ASN A 96 8.13 -10.04 14.75
CA ASN A 96 7.90 -9.82 16.19
C ASN A 96 6.80 -10.74 16.75
N MET A 97 5.81 -11.12 15.95
CA MET A 97 4.74 -12.04 16.36
C MET A 97 5.19 -13.50 16.51
N LEU A 98 6.41 -13.84 16.13
CA LEU A 98 6.98 -15.16 16.41
C LEU A 98 7.22 -15.36 17.92
N THR A 99 7.53 -14.30 18.64
CA THR A 99 7.85 -14.32 20.08
C THR A 99 6.87 -13.55 20.96
N SER A 100 5.85 -12.90 20.36
CA SER A 100 4.87 -12.09 21.07
C SER A 100 3.42 -12.45 20.66
N GLU A 101 2.45 -11.79 21.28
CA GLU A 101 1.04 -11.99 20.95
C GLU A 101 0.74 -11.67 19.48
N LYS A 102 -0.08 -12.52 18.85
CA LYS A 102 -0.50 -12.38 17.44
C LYS A 102 -1.57 -11.30 17.28
N LYS A 103 -1.15 -10.05 17.29
CA LYS A 103 -2.04 -8.90 17.12
C LYS A 103 -2.06 -8.46 15.65
N TYR A 104 -3.26 -8.41 15.03
CA TYR A 104 -3.45 -8.06 13.62
C TYR A 104 -2.73 -9.03 12.64
N TYR A 105 -2.64 -10.29 12.99
CA TYR A 105 -1.89 -11.29 12.22
C TYR A 105 -2.45 -11.47 10.80
N TYR A 106 -3.75 -11.72 10.68
CA TYR A 106 -4.38 -11.96 9.39
C TYR A 106 -4.43 -10.69 8.52
N VAL A 107 -4.69 -9.54 9.13
CA VAL A 107 -4.62 -8.24 8.43
C VAL A 107 -3.23 -8.02 7.83
N THR A 108 -2.18 -8.32 8.59
CA THR A 108 -0.79 -8.12 8.15
C THR A 108 -0.43 -9.04 6.99
N ILE A 109 -0.81 -10.33 7.06
CA ILE A 109 -0.61 -11.27 5.95
C ILE A 109 -1.40 -10.84 4.71
N GLY A 110 -2.69 -10.51 4.88
CA GLY A 110 -3.52 -10.04 3.78
C GLY A 110 -2.96 -8.79 3.12
N LEU A 111 -2.41 -7.85 3.90
CA LEU A 111 -1.79 -6.64 3.40
C LEU A 111 -0.53 -6.94 2.56
N ILE A 112 0.35 -7.83 3.05
CA ILE A 112 1.56 -8.22 2.31
C ILE A 112 1.18 -8.85 0.97
N LEU A 113 0.25 -9.81 0.97
CA LEU A 113 -0.21 -10.47 -0.25
C LEU A 113 -0.82 -9.47 -1.25
N TYR A 114 -1.69 -8.58 -0.74
CA TYR A 114 -2.29 -7.53 -1.55
C TYR A 114 -1.25 -6.60 -2.16
N LEU A 115 -0.33 -6.06 -1.37
CA LEU A 115 0.67 -5.10 -1.85
C LEU A 115 1.66 -5.73 -2.83
N LEU A 116 2.11 -6.97 -2.60
CA LEU A 116 2.97 -7.69 -3.53
C LEU A 116 2.27 -7.90 -4.89
N ALA A 117 1.06 -8.47 -4.87
CA ALA A 117 0.33 -8.75 -6.09
C ALA A 117 -0.08 -7.47 -6.82
N SER A 118 -0.55 -6.45 -6.10
CA SER A 118 -0.91 -5.14 -6.67
C SER A 118 0.31 -4.44 -7.29
N THR A 119 1.47 -4.48 -6.63
CA THR A 119 2.71 -3.91 -7.18
C THR A 119 3.11 -4.59 -8.48
N LEU A 120 3.01 -5.93 -8.57
CA LEU A 120 3.24 -6.66 -9.81
C LEU A 120 2.28 -6.24 -10.92
N VAL A 121 0.99 -6.09 -10.61
CA VAL A 121 -0.02 -5.58 -11.57
C VAL A 121 0.36 -4.21 -12.11
N PHE A 122 0.80 -3.28 -11.25
CA PHE A 122 1.24 -1.94 -11.67
C PHE A 122 2.51 -1.97 -12.51
N ILE A 123 3.48 -2.84 -12.19
CA ILE A 123 4.70 -3.03 -13.00
C ILE A 123 4.34 -3.56 -14.39
N VAL A 124 3.54 -4.63 -14.46
CA VAL A 124 3.11 -5.22 -15.73
C VAL A 124 2.31 -4.21 -16.56
N GLY A 125 1.40 -3.47 -15.94
CA GLY A 125 0.62 -2.42 -16.59
C GLY A 125 1.48 -1.30 -17.17
N ASN A 126 2.57 -0.93 -16.48
CA ASN A 126 3.50 0.10 -16.94
C ASN A 126 4.42 -0.37 -18.08
N ILE A 127 5.00 -1.57 -17.96
CA ILE A 127 5.88 -2.15 -19.00
C ILE A 127 5.11 -2.27 -20.32
N ASN A 128 3.85 -2.62 -20.23
CA ASN A 128 2.97 -2.83 -21.36
C ASN A 128 2.04 -1.61 -21.60
N ALA A 129 2.54 -0.40 -21.51
CA ALA A 129 1.73 0.82 -21.74
C ALA A 129 1.05 0.85 -23.14
N LYS A 130 1.57 0.06 -24.11
CA LYS A 130 0.98 -0.17 -25.44
C LYS A 130 0.00 -1.35 -25.48
N LEU A 131 -0.35 -1.94 -24.33
CA LEU A 131 -1.30 -3.05 -24.28
C LEU A 131 -2.66 -2.64 -24.86
N ASN A 132 -3.29 -3.62 -25.48
CA ASN A 132 -4.68 -3.57 -25.89
C ASN A 132 -5.56 -3.24 -24.67
N ASP A 133 -6.61 -2.44 -24.86
CA ASP A 133 -7.52 -1.97 -23.80
C ASP A 133 -8.18 -3.12 -23.04
N ASN A 134 -8.39 -4.28 -23.68
CA ASN A 134 -8.86 -5.50 -23.03
C ASN A 134 -7.90 -5.98 -21.92
N VAL A 135 -6.58 -5.91 -22.15
CA VAL A 135 -5.58 -6.35 -21.16
C VAL A 135 -5.52 -5.37 -20.00
N LYS A 136 -5.59 -4.05 -20.28
CA LYS A 136 -5.68 -3.03 -19.23
C LYS A 136 -6.90 -3.26 -18.33
N PHE A 137 -8.04 -3.58 -18.94
CA PHE A 137 -9.29 -3.87 -18.22
C PHE A 137 -9.17 -5.12 -17.32
N ILE A 138 -8.53 -6.20 -17.82
CA ILE A 138 -8.26 -7.42 -17.04
C ILE A 138 -7.36 -7.10 -15.83
N LEU A 139 -6.28 -6.32 -16.03
CA LEU A 139 -5.39 -5.92 -14.92
C LEU A 139 -6.14 -5.09 -13.86
N TRP A 140 -7.04 -4.21 -14.29
CA TRP A 140 -7.87 -3.41 -13.39
C TRP A 140 -8.84 -4.29 -12.57
N ILE A 141 -9.55 -5.24 -13.23
CA ILE A 141 -10.42 -6.22 -12.55
C ILE A 141 -9.62 -7.04 -11.55
N PHE A 142 -8.43 -7.52 -11.95
CA PHE A 142 -7.59 -8.32 -11.07
C PHE A 142 -7.15 -7.54 -9.84
N ASN A 143 -6.73 -6.28 -10.00
CA ASN A 143 -6.41 -5.42 -8.86
C ASN A 143 -7.62 -5.20 -7.94
N SER A 144 -8.81 -5.00 -8.49
CA SER A 144 -10.05 -4.86 -7.71
C SER A 144 -10.37 -6.14 -6.92
N PHE A 145 -10.15 -7.32 -7.52
CA PHE A 145 -10.29 -8.60 -6.83
C PHE A 145 -9.32 -8.73 -5.65
N LEU A 146 -8.07 -8.32 -5.82
CA LEU A 146 -7.07 -8.32 -4.72
C LEU A 146 -7.51 -7.44 -3.54
N VAL A 147 -8.14 -6.30 -3.80
CA VAL A 147 -8.72 -5.44 -2.76
C VAL A 147 -9.81 -6.17 -1.98
N ILE A 148 -10.71 -6.88 -2.67
CA ILE A 148 -11.77 -7.66 -2.03
C ILE A 148 -11.16 -8.74 -1.13
N VAL A 149 -10.18 -9.48 -1.63
CA VAL A 149 -9.47 -10.52 -0.85
C VAL A 149 -8.84 -9.89 0.41
N TYR A 150 -8.20 -8.73 0.30
CA TYR A 150 -7.63 -8.03 1.44
C TYR A 150 -8.69 -7.64 2.48
N TYR A 151 -9.86 -7.15 2.05
CA TYR A 151 -10.97 -6.85 2.97
C TYR A 151 -11.50 -8.10 3.68
N LEU A 152 -11.49 -9.26 3.02
CA LEU A 152 -11.85 -10.53 3.68
C LEU A 152 -10.87 -10.91 4.79
N PHE A 153 -9.57 -10.67 4.62
CA PHE A 153 -8.57 -10.84 5.69
C PHE A 153 -8.83 -9.90 6.87
N ILE A 154 -9.21 -8.65 6.63
CA ILE A 154 -9.56 -7.68 7.69
C ILE A 154 -10.80 -8.18 8.45
N LEU A 155 -11.85 -8.60 7.75
CA LEU A 155 -13.08 -9.11 8.37
C LEU A 155 -12.82 -10.38 9.17
N TYR A 156 -11.97 -11.27 8.66
CA TYR A 156 -11.60 -12.49 9.35
C TYR A 156 -10.83 -12.21 10.65
N ASP A 157 -9.83 -11.31 10.61
CA ASP A 157 -9.07 -10.90 11.79
C ASP A 157 -9.97 -10.26 12.85
N TRP A 158 -10.88 -9.39 12.41
CA TRP A 158 -11.89 -8.78 13.28
C TRP A 158 -12.75 -9.84 13.96
N LYS A 159 -13.28 -10.82 13.19
CA LYS A 159 -14.08 -11.93 13.72
C LYS A 159 -13.31 -12.74 14.78
N VAL A 160 -12.08 -13.13 14.49
CA VAL A 160 -11.24 -13.90 15.41
C VAL A 160 -10.92 -13.11 16.68
N SER A 161 -10.62 -11.83 16.55
CA SER A 161 -10.29 -10.95 17.69
C SER A 161 -11.47 -10.70 18.62
N PHE A 162 -12.69 -10.62 18.09
CA PHE A 162 -13.91 -10.39 18.90
C PHE A 162 -14.48 -11.68 19.48
N LEU A 163 -14.55 -12.76 18.72
CA LEU A 163 -15.12 -14.04 19.18
C LEU A 163 -14.17 -14.77 20.13
N GLY A 164 -12.86 -14.62 19.97
CA GLY A 164 -11.86 -15.22 20.86
C GLY A 164 -11.91 -14.68 22.29
N LYS A 165 -12.35 -13.43 22.49
CA LYS A 165 -12.53 -12.82 23.82
C LYS A 165 -13.76 -13.32 24.60
N LYS A 166 -14.73 -13.93 23.91
CA LYS A 166 -15.98 -14.42 24.55
C LYS A 166 -15.83 -15.83 25.16
N LYS A 167 -14.68 -16.49 24.93
CA LYS A 167 -14.40 -17.85 25.46
C LYS A 167 -13.37 -17.89 26.60
N ARG A 168 -12.95 -16.75 27.11
CA ARG A 168 -12.16 -16.59 28.35
C ARG A 168 -12.97 -15.75 29.33
#